data_0ead3aec635e3d9fb71ff053c6459bdc
#
_entry.id   0ead3aec635e3d9fb71ff053c6459bdc
#
_cell.length_a   1.000
_cell.length_b   1.000
_cell.length_c   1.000
_cell.angle_alpha   90.00
_cell.angle_beta   90.00
_cell.angle_gamma   90.00
#
_symmetry.space_group_name_H-M   'P 1'
#
loop_
_entity.id
_entity.type
_entity.pdbx_description
1 polymer ?
#
loop_
_entity_poly.entity_id
_entity_poly.type
_entity_poly.pdbx_seq_one_letter_code
_entity_poly.pdbx_strand_id
1 'polypeptide(L)'
;PRGQRRLAEADQAAGAVDEALGVSAPQSLGEGLTPAGDDLLVGSLAVARRFRPDFVLENPAIGQALANAAREGTTLVACEFLLEALEGRFSETVIALLVAADVPGARVALDDLLALGATSGADTAAGMRLAVDAIESAPLVAKAHR
;
A
#
# COMPACT_ATOMS: atom_id res chain seq x y z
N PRO A 1 -28.41 1.92 -14.21
CA PRO A 1 -27.62 0.94 -14.36
C PRO A 1 -26.13 0.88 -14.50
N ARG A 2 -25.46 1.74 -15.26
CA ARG A 2 -23.99 1.65 -15.38
C ARG A 2 -23.24 2.08 -14.10
N GLY A 3 -23.81 3.01 -13.33
CA GLY A 3 -23.22 3.48 -12.06
C GLY A 3 -23.29 2.43 -10.94
N GLN A 4 -24.39 1.70 -10.82
CA GLN A 4 -24.53 0.65 -9.80
C GLN A 4 -23.62 -0.55 -10.04
N ARG A 5 -23.35 -0.86 -11.29
CA ARG A 5 -22.41 -1.93 -11.66
C ARG A 5 -20.96 -1.56 -11.32
N ARG A 6 -20.57 -0.29 -11.53
CA ARG A 6 -19.24 0.23 -11.16
C ARG A 6 -19.01 0.29 -9.65
N LEU A 7 -20.05 0.65 -8.87
CA LEU A 7 -19.97 0.62 -7.41
C LEU A 7 -19.81 -0.81 -6.88
N ALA A 8 -20.54 -1.77 -7.43
CA ALA A 8 -20.42 -3.17 -7.04
C ALA A 8 -19.04 -3.77 -7.43
N GLU A 9 -18.48 -3.36 -8.56
CA GLU A 9 -17.14 -3.75 -9.00
C GLU A 9 -16.05 -3.13 -8.12
N ALA A 10 -16.23 -1.88 -7.65
CA ALA A 10 -15.33 -1.21 -6.73
C ALA A 10 -15.38 -1.84 -5.31
N ASP A 11 -16.58 -2.14 -4.80
CA ASP A 11 -16.77 -2.83 -3.52
C ASP A 11 -16.19 -4.25 -3.55
N GLN A 12 -16.31 -4.94 -4.68
CA GLN A 12 -15.75 -6.28 -4.84
C GLN A 12 -14.21 -6.24 -4.94
N ALA A 13 -13.64 -5.21 -5.58
CA ALA A 13 -12.20 -5.01 -5.63
C ALA A 13 -11.64 -4.58 -4.28
N ALA A 14 -12.34 -3.70 -3.54
CA ALA A 14 -11.98 -3.33 -2.18
C ALA A 14 -11.99 -4.56 -1.24
N GLY A 15 -13.03 -5.39 -1.32
CA GLY A 15 -13.11 -6.64 -0.57
C GLY A 15 -11.98 -7.62 -0.91
N ALA A 16 -11.56 -7.68 -2.16
CA ALA A 16 -10.43 -8.51 -2.58
C ALA A 16 -9.08 -7.98 -2.05
N VAL A 17 -8.93 -6.65 -1.92
CA VAL A 17 -7.75 -6.02 -1.31
C VAL A 17 -7.74 -6.27 0.19
N ASP A 18 -8.89 -6.13 0.87
CA ASP A 18 -9.05 -6.44 2.29
C ASP A 18 -8.70 -7.91 2.59
N GLU A 19 -9.18 -8.84 1.76
CA GLU A 19 -8.90 -10.27 1.90
C GLU A 19 -7.43 -10.60 1.60
N ALA A 20 -6.85 -9.97 0.59
CA ALA A 20 -5.47 -10.24 0.15
C ALA A 20 -4.40 -9.59 1.02
N LEU A 21 -4.68 -8.43 1.62
CA LEU A 21 -3.76 -7.71 2.49
C LEU A 21 -4.10 -7.89 3.98
N GLY A 22 -5.24 -8.50 4.32
CA GLY A 22 -5.70 -8.65 5.71
C GLY A 22 -5.99 -7.33 6.41
N VAL A 23 -6.22 -6.27 5.63
CA VAL A 23 -6.43 -4.91 6.13
C VAL A 23 -7.76 -4.41 5.62
N SER A 24 -8.71 -4.18 6.53
CA SER A 24 -9.90 -3.41 6.18
C SER A 24 -9.47 -2.04 5.71
N ALA A 25 -9.89 -1.64 4.51
CA ALA A 25 -9.56 -0.34 3.96
C ALA A 25 -9.94 0.75 4.98
N PRO A 26 -8.99 1.48 5.57
CA PRO A 26 -9.33 2.54 6.48
C PRO A 26 -10.01 3.63 5.67
N GLN A 27 -11.25 3.93 6.02
CA GLN A 27 -11.87 5.16 5.58
C GLN A 27 -11.01 6.31 6.09
N SER A 28 -10.71 7.27 5.25
CA SER A 28 -9.83 8.41 5.54
C SER A 28 -10.10 8.99 6.93
N LEU A 29 -9.30 8.61 7.91
CA LEU A 29 -9.40 9.06 9.30
C LEU A 29 -8.08 9.73 9.66
N GLY A 30 -7.97 11.03 9.40
CA GLY A 30 -6.81 11.80 9.83
C GLY A 30 -6.91 13.26 9.41
N GLU A 31 -6.62 14.17 10.34
CA GLU A 31 -6.40 15.57 10.03
C GLU A 31 -4.97 15.73 9.51
N GLY A 32 -4.81 16.09 8.24
CA GLY A 32 -3.49 16.33 7.64
C GLY A 32 -3.53 16.41 6.12
N LEU A 33 -2.36 16.65 5.51
CA LEU A 33 -2.19 16.66 4.05
C LEU A 33 -2.35 15.26 3.46
N THR A 34 -1.96 14.24 4.22
CA THR A 34 -2.12 12.83 3.88
C THR A 34 -2.88 12.12 5.00
N PRO A 35 -4.09 11.60 4.75
CA PRO A 35 -4.80 10.78 5.71
C PRO A 35 -4.00 9.51 6.08
N ALA A 36 -4.05 9.10 7.33
CA ALA A 36 -3.30 7.94 7.86
C ALA A 36 -3.50 6.65 7.04
N GLY A 37 -4.71 6.44 6.55
CA GLY A 37 -5.04 5.30 5.70
C GLY A 37 -4.30 5.28 4.36
N ASP A 38 -4.09 6.45 3.77
CA ASP A 38 -3.41 6.58 2.50
C ASP A 38 -1.90 6.32 2.65
N ASP A 39 -1.28 6.84 3.70
CA ASP A 39 0.12 6.57 4.03
C ASP A 39 0.35 5.08 4.34
N LEU A 40 -0.59 4.44 5.04
CA LEU A 40 -0.57 3.00 5.29
C LEU A 40 -0.64 2.20 3.99
N LEU A 41 -1.49 2.60 3.03
CA LEU A 41 -1.58 1.97 1.72
C LEU A 41 -0.28 2.15 0.92
N VAL A 42 0.33 3.33 0.94
CA VAL A 42 1.63 3.57 0.29
C VAL A 42 2.69 2.62 0.84
N GLY A 43 2.79 2.48 2.15
CA GLY A 43 3.71 1.54 2.81
C GLY A 43 3.45 0.08 2.42
N SER A 44 2.19 -0.32 2.40
CA SER A 44 1.79 -1.68 2.00
C SER A 44 2.13 -1.98 0.54
N LEU A 45 1.87 -1.03 -0.37
CA LEU A 45 2.23 -1.14 -1.79
C LEU A 45 3.74 -1.25 -1.98
N ALA A 46 4.54 -0.53 -1.19
CA ALA A 46 6.00 -0.57 -1.27
C ALA A 46 6.53 -1.99 -1.01
N VAL A 47 6.06 -2.64 0.04
CA VAL A 47 6.41 -4.03 0.37
C VAL A 47 5.87 -5.02 -0.67
N ALA A 48 4.59 -4.87 -1.05
CA ALA A 48 3.98 -5.75 -2.04
C ALA A 48 4.74 -5.71 -3.38
N ARG A 49 5.09 -4.52 -3.86
CA ARG A 49 5.85 -4.37 -5.10
C ARG A 49 7.27 -4.93 -5.02
N ARG A 50 7.90 -4.86 -3.85
CA ARG A 50 9.26 -5.37 -3.65
C ARG A 50 9.32 -6.89 -3.53
N PHE A 51 8.39 -7.50 -2.81
CA PHE A 51 8.43 -8.91 -2.44
C PHE A 51 7.39 -9.78 -3.13
N ARG A 52 6.33 -9.19 -3.66
CA ARG A 52 5.25 -9.87 -4.40
C ARG A 52 4.87 -9.05 -5.65
N PRO A 53 5.83 -8.76 -6.54
CA PRO A 53 5.57 -7.96 -7.74
C PRO A 53 4.47 -8.57 -8.61
N ASP A 54 4.41 -9.89 -8.70
CA ASP A 54 3.40 -10.62 -9.48
C ASP A 54 1.98 -10.27 -9.01
N PHE A 55 1.76 -10.12 -7.70
CA PHE A 55 0.44 -9.81 -7.15
C PHE A 55 -0.12 -8.49 -7.67
N VAL A 56 0.70 -7.44 -7.72
CA VAL A 56 0.28 -6.12 -8.20
C VAL A 56 0.20 -6.07 -9.73
N LEU A 57 1.15 -6.71 -10.42
CA LEU A 57 1.24 -6.68 -11.89
C LEU A 57 0.22 -7.61 -12.56
N GLU A 58 -0.09 -8.75 -11.95
CA GLU A 58 -1.05 -9.73 -12.47
C GLU A 58 -2.51 -9.37 -12.20
N ASN A 59 -2.76 -8.36 -11.34
CA ASN A 59 -4.10 -7.90 -10.98
C ASN A 59 -4.34 -6.43 -11.35
N PRO A 60 -4.39 -6.08 -12.64
CA PRO A 60 -4.57 -4.68 -13.07
C PRO A 60 -5.90 -4.09 -12.60
N ALA A 61 -6.90 -4.91 -12.32
CA ALA A 61 -8.18 -4.47 -11.78
C ALA A 61 -8.03 -3.88 -10.35
N ILE A 62 -7.15 -4.44 -9.52
CA ILE A 62 -6.85 -3.92 -8.18
C ILE A 62 -6.18 -2.54 -8.31
N GLY A 63 -5.15 -2.43 -9.16
CA GLY A 63 -4.48 -1.15 -9.41
C GLY A 63 -5.45 -0.07 -9.91
N GLN A 64 -6.34 -0.43 -10.82
CA GLN A 64 -7.34 0.52 -11.34
C GLN A 64 -8.37 0.93 -10.27
N ALA A 65 -8.82 -0.02 -9.43
CA ALA A 65 -9.75 0.27 -8.33
C ALA A 65 -9.12 1.20 -7.30
N LEU A 66 -7.87 0.95 -6.90
CA LEU A 66 -7.12 1.82 -5.99
C LEU A 66 -6.91 3.22 -6.59
N ALA A 67 -6.54 3.32 -7.87
CA ALA A 67 -6.37 4.60 -8.54
C ALA A 67 -7.68 5.40 -8.62
N ASN A 68 -8.81 4.75 -8.84
CA ASN A 68 -10.12 5.40 -8.86
C ASN A 68 -10.52 5.86 -7.45
N ALA A 69 -10.35 5.01 -6.44
CA ALA A 69 -10.62 5.35 -5.04
C ALA A 69 -9.76 6.54 -4.57
N ALA A 70 -8.47 6.56 -4.93
CA ALA A 70 -7.58 7.68 -4.63
C ALA A 70 -8.07 9.00 -5.24
N ARG A 71 -8.47 9.00 -6.51
CA ARG A 71 -8.97 10.22 -7.20
C ARG A 71 -10.28 10.75 -6.64
N GLU A 72 -11.12 9.90 -6.07
CA GLU A 72 -12.45 10.25 -5.60
C GLU A 72 -12.53 10.47 -4.09
N GLY A 73 -11.62 9.89 -3.31
CA GLY A 73 -11.77 9.73 -1.87
C GLY A 73 -10.72 10.40 -0.99
N THR A 74 -9.64 10.96 -1.54
CA THR A 74 -8.57 11.52 -0.72
C THR A 74 -8.12 12.92 -1.14
N THR A 75 -7.13 13.46 -0.42
CA THR A 75 -6.53 14.76 -0.74
C THR A 75 -5.70 14.66 -2.03
N LEU A 76 -5.47 15.79 -2.70
CA LEU A 76 -4.66 15.83 -3.91
C LEU A 76 -3.25 15.25 -3.67
N VAL A 77 -2.63 15.59 -2.55
CA VAL A 77 -1.28 15.14 -2.20
C VAL A 77 -1.25 13.62 -1.98
N ALA A 78 -2.17 13.09 -1.21
CA ALA A 78 -2.25 11.64 -0.97
C ALA A 78 -2.61 10.87 -2.24
N CYS A 79 -3.48 11.41 -3.09
CA CYS A 79 -3.79 10.84 -4.40
C CYS A 79 -2.53 10.69 -5.26
N GLU A 80 -1.70 11.74 -5.36
CA GLU A 80 -0.44 11.67 -6.11
C GLU A 80 0.50 10.60 -5.53
N PHE A 81 0.67 10.52 -4.22
CA PHE A 81 1.52 9.50 -3.60
C PHE A 81 1.01 8.08 -3.87
N LEU A 82 -0.30 7.86 -3.82
CA LEU A 82 -0.89 6.55 -4.14
C LEU A 82 -0.72 6.19 -5.61
N LEU A 83 -0.89 7.14 -6.53
CA LEU A 83 -0.68 6.89 -7.96
C LEU A 83 0.79 6.59 -8.26
N GLU A 84 1.73 7.33 -7.67
CA GLU A 84 3.16 7.05 -7.78
C GLU A 84 3.51 5.66 -7.20
N ALA A 85 2.96 5.31 -6.04
CA ALA A 85 3.16 4.01 -5.41
C ALA A 85 2.62 2.85 -6.28
N LEU A 86 1.48 3.04 -6.93
CA LEU A 86 0.94 2.07 -7.89
C LEU A 86 1.87 1.85 -9.09
N GLU A 87 2.66 2.83 -9.46
CA GLU A 87 3.68 2.72 -10.51
C GLU A 87 5.06 2.29 -9.99
N GLY A 88 5.18 2.06 -8.67
CA GLY A 88 6.41 1.60 -8.04
C GLY A 88 7.40 2.72 -7.71
N ARG A 89 6.95 3.96 -7.68
CA ARG A 89 7.75 5.11 -7.27
C ARG A 89 7.43 5.47 -5.83
N PHE A 90 8.47 5.53 -5.00
CA PHE A 90 8.38 5.77 -3.56
C PHE A 90 9.41 6.82 -3.14
N SER A 91 9.22 7.41 -1.96
CA SER A 91 10.21 8.32 -1.37
C SER A 91 11.54 7.62 -1.09
N GLU A 92 12.61 8.39 -1.05
CA GLU A 92 13.96 7.85 -0.76
C GLU A 92 14.01 7.14 0.58
N THR A 93 13.30 7.62 1.59
CA THR A 93 13.24 7.00 2.93
C THR A 93 12.57 5.63 2.92
N VAL A 94 11.48 5.48 2.16
CA VAL A 94 10.83 4.18 1.94
C VAL A 94 11.77 3.23 1.21
N ILE A 95 12.40 3.69 0.14
CA ILE A 95 13.36 2.88 -0.63
C ILE A 95 14.54 2.46 0.25
N ALA A 96 15.11 3.37 1.03
CA ALA A 96 16.24 3.07 1.92
C ALA A 96 15.89 1.95 2.90
N LEU A 97 14.69 1.97 3.49
CA LEU A 97 14.24 0.91 4.39
C LEU A 97 14.04 -0.44 3.67
N LEU A 98 13.47 -0.43 2.46
CA LEU A 98 13.26 -1.66 1.66
C LEU A 98 14.55 -2.33 1.20
N VAL A 99 15.64 -1.58 1.03
CA VAL A 99 16.92 -2.12 0.53
C VAL A 99 17.99 -2.24 1.61
N ALA A 100 17.68 -1.92 2.86
CA ALA A 100 18.62 -2.04 3.97
C ALA A 100 19.14 -3.48 4.07
N ALA A 101 20.46 -3.63 4.05
CA ALA A 101 21.12 -4.94 4.00
C ALA A 101 21.33 -5.55 5.40
N ASP A 102 21.26 -4.73 6.45
CA ASP A 102 21.50 -5.15 7.82
C ASP A 102 20.59 -4.40 8.81
N VAL A 103 20.56 -4.89 10.05
CA VAL A 103 19.71 -4.32 11.11
C VAL A 103 20.10 -2.88 11.48
N PRO A 104 21.39 -2.51 11.61
CA PRO A 104 21.76 -1.12 11.86
C PRO A 104 21.29 -0.18 10.76
N GLY A 105 21.50 -0.52 9.49
CA GLY A 105 21.04 0.27 8.34
C GLY A 105 19.52 0.39 8.29
N ALA A 106 18.81 -0.69 8.55
CA ALA A 106 17.34 -0.69 8.62
C ALA A 106 16.83 0.23 9.75
N ARG A 107 17.51 0.26 10.90
CA ARG A 107 17.14 1.16 12.01
C ARG A 107 17.31 2.62 11.63
N VAL A 108 18.42 3.00 11.02
CA VAL A 108 18.65 4.37 10.55
C VAL A 108 17.58 4.77 9.52
N ALA A 109 17.33 3.91 8.54
CA ALA A 109 16.32 4.19 7.52
C ALA A 109 14.89 4.28 8.12
N LEU A 110 14.59 3.49 9.14
CA LEU A 110 13.31 3.57 9.85
C LEU A 110 13.21 4.89 10.64
N ASP A 111 14.26 5.31 11.34
CA ASP A 111 14.28 6.57 12.08
C ASP A 111 14.09 7.76 11.13
N ASP A 112 14.71 7.74 9.96
CA ASP A 112 14.54 8.76 8.91
C ASP A 112 13.09 8.77 8.36
N LEU A 113 12.50 7.58 8.16
CA LEU A 113 11.10 7.47 7.73
C LEU A 113 10.16 8.02 8.81
N LEU A 114 10.36 7.66 10.08
CA LEU A 114 9.54 8.11 11.20
C LEU A 114 9.63 9.63 11.44
N ALA A 115 10.69 10.28 10.99
CA ALA A 115 10.85 11.73 11.04
C ALA A 115 10.02 12.48 10.00
N LEU A 116 9.38 11.78 9.04
CA LEU A 116 8.56 12.40 8.01
C LEU A 116 7.18 12.82 8.55
N GLY A 117 6.92 14.13 8.51
CA GLY A 117 5.64 14.70 8.94
C GLY A 117 5.32 14.41 10.41
N ALA A 118 4.09 14.67 10.81
CA ALA A 118 3.64 14.42 12.19
C ALA A 118 3.36 12.92 12.44
N THR A 119 2.70 12.24 11.49
CA THR A 119 2.32 10.83 11.60
C THR A 119 2.59 10.03 10.31
N SER A 120 2.74 10.70 9.15
CA SER A 120 2.85 10.05 7.84
C SER A 120 3.94 8.98 7.78
N GLY A 121 5.10 9.23 8.34
CA GLY A 121 6.18 8.26 8.41
C GLY A 121 5.83 7.04 9.23
N ALA A 122 5.16 7.23 10.37
CA ALA A 122 4.71 6.14 11.23
C ALA A 122 3.60 5.32 10.57
N ASP A 123 2.65 5.98 9.92
CA ASP A 123 1.55 5.32 9.21
C ASP A 123 2.08 4.52 8.00
N THR A 124 3.04 5.08 7.26
CA THR A 124 3.74 4.36 6.17
C THR A 124 4.49 3.14 6.71
N ALA A 125 5.24 3.27 7.80
CA ALA A 125 5.95 2.16 8.43
C ALA A 125 4.99 1.07 8.93
N ALA A 126 3.84 1.45 9.50
CA ALA A 126 2.79 0.52 9.90
C ALA A 126 2.24 -0.26 8.70
N GLY A 127 2.00 0.40 7.57
CA GLY A 127 1.57 -0.24 6.33
C GLY A 127 2.61 -1.23 5.80
N MET A 128 3.90 -0.87 5.84
CA MET A 128 4.98 -1.78 5.47
C MET A 128 4.98 -3.03 6.35
N ARG A 129 4.83 -2.85 7.66
CA ARG A 129 4.79 -3.96 8.62
C ARG A 129 3.60 -4.89 8.37
N LEU A 130 2.41 -4.35 8.19
CA LEU A 130 1.20 -5.14 7.89
C LEU A 130 1.37 -5.98 6.63
N ALA A 131 1.96 -5.42 5.57
CA ALA A 131 2.19 -6.16 4.33
C ALA A 131 3.23 -7.28 4.51
N VAL A 132 4.28 -7.07 5.30
CA VAL A 132 5.24 -8.13 5.64
C VAL A 132 4.53 -9.27 6.37
N ASP A 133 3.75 -8.96 7.43
CA ASP A 133 3.02 -9.95 8.21
C ASP A 133 2.02 -10.74 7.34
N ALA A 134 1.34 -10.06 6.41
CA ALA A 134 0.44 -10.69 5.46
C ALA A 134 1.17 -11.65 4.50
N ILE A 135 2.34 -11.26 3.98
CA ILE A 135 3.15 -12.10 3.10
C ILE A 135 3.69 -13.32 3.84
N GLU A 136 4.15 -13.14 5.08
CA GLU A 136 4.68 -14.23 5.92
C GLU A 136 3.57 -15.22 6.32
N SER A 137 2.36 -14.73 6.54
CA SER A 137 1.20 -15.54 6.93
C SER A 137 0.53 -16.23 5.74
N ALA A 138 0.79 -15.78 4.51
CA ALA A 138 0.19 -16.37 3.33
C ALA A 138 0.69 -17.80 3.12
N PRO A 139 -0.19 -18.81 2.93
CA PRO A 139 0.25 -20.16 2.64
C PRO A 139 1.10 -20.14 1.37
N LEU A 140 2.24 -20.85 1.40
CA LEU A 140 3.07 -21.06 0.21
C LEU A 140 2.21 -21.78 -0.85
N VAL A 141 1.65 -21.02 -1.76
CA VAL A 141 1.02 -21.59 -2.95
C VAL A 141 2.16 -22.22 -3.74
N ALA A 142 2.31 -23.53 -3.62
CA ALA A 142 3.23 -24.30 -4.44
C ALA A 142 2.92 -23.96 -5.90
N LYS A 143 3.87 -23.31 -6.61
CA LYS A 143 3.77 -23.14 -8.06
C LYS A 143 3.66 -24.55 -8.65
N ALA A 144 2.43 -24.95 -9.00
CA ALA A 144 2.22 -26.11 -9.81
C ALA A 144 2.87 -25.78 -11.17
N HIS A 145 4.04 -26.33 -11.39
CA HIS A 145 4.68 -26.30 -12.70
C HIS A 145 3.77 -27.04 -13.66
N ARG A 146 3.20 -26.34 -14.59
CA ARG A 146 2.67 -26.91 -15.83
C ARG A 146 3.63 -26.61 -16.95
#